data_2a6d25c6aa521c5fc005c103e505e118
#
_entry.id   2a6d25c6aa521c5fc005c103e505e118
#
_cell.length_a   1.000
_cell.length_b   1.000
_cell.length_c   1.000
_cell.angle_alpha   90.00
_cell.angle_beta   90.00
_cell.angle_gamma   90.00
#
_symmetry.space_group_name_H-M   'P 1'
#
loop_
_entity.id
_entity.type
_entity.pdbx_description
1 polymer ?
#
loop_
_entity_poly.entity_id
_entity_poly.type
_entity_poly.pdbx_seq_one_letter_code
_entity_poly.pdbx_strand_id
1 'polypeptide(L)'
;MSRKSFAIAALAVAAAALSGHALAQKKYDPGATDKEIKIGNVNPYSGPASAYGSIGKSIGAYFDKINAEGGINGRMIKYISLDDGYVPAKTVEQTRKLVEQDEVLLMFQPLGTPGNSAIHKYMNDKKVPQLFVATGATKWGDPKNFPYTMGWQPNYQSESKVFAAHLLETKPNGKVAILYQNDDYGKDYLKGFEDGLGAKAASMIVAKVSYEVTDPTVDSQMVSLKASGADVFFNITTPKFAAQAIKKAAEMGWKPQHYLNSVSSAVGSVLTPAGIENSIGLITAGYIKDPTDPQFQKGKEWDDWLAWMKKYHPTGALNDNFNVYGYTVAQTLVQVLKQAGDNLTRENIMKQAASLDMQLPMLLPGVNVKTGPDDFYPIEREQLMRFDGKTWALFGKVYGR
;
A
#
# COMPACT_ATOMS: atom_id res chain seq x y z
N MET A 1 -52.96 -26.18 -49.79
CA MET A 1 -52.19 -25.76 -48.56
C MET A 1 -52.34 -24.28 -48.46
N SER A 2 -53.00 -23.79 -47.45
CA SER A 2 -53.54 -22.43 -47.37
C SER A 2 -52.55 -21.38 -46.94
N ARG A 3 -52.63 -20.20 -47.57
CA ARG A 3 -51.83 -18.97 -47.24
C ARG A 3 -51.92 -18.49 -45.79
N LYS A 4 -52.77 -19.08 -44.97
CA LYS A 4 -52.98 -18.77 -43.57
C LYS A 4 -51.91 -19.40 -42.64
N SER A 5 -51.28 -20.51 -43.07
CA SER A 5 -50.25 -21.19 -42.25
C SER A 5 -48.86 -20.51 -42.26
N PHE A 6 -48.59 -19.69 -43.30
CA PHE A 6 -47.31 -18.93 -43.37
C PHE A 6 -47.28 -17.68 -42.52
N ALA A 7 -48.43 -17.07 -42.26
CA ALA A 7 -48.49 -15.83 -41.44
C ALA A 7 -48.28 -16.08 -39.93
N ILE A 8 -48.67 -17.27 -39.45
CA ILE A 8 -48.52 -17.62 -38.02
C ILE A 8 -47.08 -17.97 -37.68
N ALA A 9 -46.34 -18.61 -38.61
CA ALA A 9 -44.90 -18.92 -38.38
C ALA A 9 -44.00 -17.67 -38.39
N ALA A 10 -44.34 -16.62 -39.17
CA ALA A 10 -43.58 -15.38 -39.21
C ALA A 10 -43.75 -14.52 -37.92
N LEU A 11 -44.92 -14.56 -37.28
CA LEU A 11 -45.14 -13.85 -35.99
C LEU A 11 -44.45 -14.52 -34.81
N ALA A 12 -44.29 -15.85 -34.82
CA ALA A 12 -43.62 -16.59 -33.76
C ALA A 12 -42.10 -16.37 -33.78
N VAL A 13 -41.49 -16.18 -34.96
CA VAL A 13 -40.05 -15.89 -35.10
C VAL A 13 -39.72 -14.43 -34.72
N ALA A 14 -40.64 -13.49 -34.98
CA ALA A 14 -40.45 -12.09 -34.56
C ALA A 14 -40.59 -11.89 -33.05
N ALA A 15 -41.40 -12.70 -32.38
CA ALA A 15 -41.53 -12.68 -30.91
C ALA A 15 -40.31 -13.30 -30.18
N ALA A 16 -39.63 -14.26 -30.81
CA ALA A 16 -38.41 -14.88 -30.26
C ALA A 16 -37.15 -14.00 -30.40
N ALA A 17 -37.14 -13.03 -31.32
CA ALA A 17 -36.02 -12.09 -31.49
C ALA A 17 -36.04 -10.91 -30.52
N LEU A 18 -37.11 -10.71 -29.74
CA LEU A 18 -37.26 -9.69 -28.71
C LEU A 18 -36.98 -10.20 -27.28
N SER A 19 -36.67 -11.49 -27.15
CA SER A 19 -36.37 -12.09 -25.87
C SER A 19 -34.86 -11.98 -25.56
N GLY A 20 -34.52 -10.98 -24.75
CA GLY A 20 -33.50 -11.14 -23.78
C GLY A 20 -32.15 -10.51 -24.01
N HIS A 21 -32.10 -9.22 -24.17
CA HIS A 21 -31.09 -8.50 -23.40
C HIS A 21 -31.78 -8.12 -22.08
N ALA A 22 -31.81 -9.04 -21.13
CA ALA A 22 -32.01 -8.65 -19.74
C ALA A 22 -30.82 -7.78 -19.37
N LEU A 23 -30.98 -6.44 -19.53
CA LEU A 23 -30.05 -5.47 -18.99
C LEU A 23 -29.93 -5.83 -17.50
N ALA A 24 -28.77 -6.29 -17.08
CA ALA A 24 -28.51 -6.56 -15.68
C ALA A 24 -28.92 -5.30 -14.91
N GLN A 25 -29.90 -5.44 -14.02
CA GLN A 25 -30.43 -4.30 -13.29
C GLN A 25 -29.28 -3.65 -12.52
N LYS A 26 -29.03 -2.36 -12.81
CA LYS A 26 -28.01 -1.57 -12.09
C LYS A 26 -28.32 -1.56 -10.61
N LYS A 27 -27.30 -1.82 -9.79
CA LYS A 27 -27.38 -1.84 -8.34
C LYS A 27 -26.33 -0.92 -7.74
N TYR A 28 -26.75 0.03 -6.92
CA TYR A 28 -25.86 1.01 -6.32
C TYR A 28 -26.11 1.12 -4.82
N ASP A 29 -25.03 1.13 -4.05
CA ASP A 29 -25.01 1.63 -2.69
C ASP A 29 -24.70 3.14 -2.67
N PRO A 30 -24.89 3.84 -1.54
CA PRO A 30 -24.49 5.25 -1.40
C PRO A 30 -23.07 5.49 -1.91
N GLY A 31 -22.89 6.58 -2.66
CA GLY A 31 -21.62 6.94 -3.30
C GLY A 31 -21.45 6.47 -4.74
N ALA A 32 -22.41 5.71 -5.28
CA ALA A 32 -22.41 5.34 -6.70
C ALA A 32 -23.68 5.79 -7.40
N THR A 33 -23.54 6.23 -8.65
CA THR A 33 -24.63 6.61 -9.56
C THR A 33 -24.30 6.19 -10.98
N ASP A 34 -25.19 6.49 -11.93
CA ASP A 34 -24.91 6.31 -13.37
C ASP A 34 -23.78 7.19 -13.91
N LYS A 35 -23.38 8.22 -13.19
CA LYS A 35 -22.41 9.22 -13.66
C LYS A 35 -21.18 9.36 -12.77
N GLU A 36 -21.24 8.94 -11.50
CA GLU A 36 -20.21 9.23 -10.52
C GLU A 36 -19.98 8.04 -9.57
N ILE A 37 -18.73 7.85 -9.16
CA ILE A 37 -18.30 6.96 -8.08
C ILE A 37 -17.52 7.80 -7.07
N LYS A 38 -18.05 7.99 -5.86
CA LYS A 38 -17.38 8.72 -4.78
C LYS A 38 -16.44 7.78 -4.00
N ILE A 39 -15.19 8.16 -3.89
CA ILE A 39 -14.15 7.42 -3.18
C ILE A 39 -13.57 8.32 -2.11
N GLY A 40 -13.60 7.87 -0.85
CA GLY A 40 -13.02 8.57 0.29
C GLY A 40 -11.58 8.11 0.57
N ASN A 41 -10.78 9.02 1.08
CA ASN A 41 -9.43 8.73 1.55
C ASN A 41 -9.09 9.64 2.73
N VAL A 42 -8.30 9.12 3.67
CA VAL A 42 -7.60 9.92 4.68
C VAL A 42 -6.10 9.65 4.55
N ASN A 43 -5.32 10.73 4.51
CA ASN A 43 -3.89 10.66 4.26
C ASN A 43 -3.18 11.79 5.01
N PRO A 44 -1.99 11.58 5.61
CA PRO A 44 -1.28 12.64 6.30
C PRO A 44 -0.60 13.57 5.30
N TYR A 45 -1.26 14.66 4.94
CA TYR A 45 -0.67 15.76 4.15
C TYR A 45 0.11 16.73 5.01
N SER A 46 -0.12 16.72 6.30
CA SER A 46 0.58 17.51 7.32
C SER A 46 1.16 16.61 8.42
N GLY A 47 1.93 17.22 9.35
CA GLY A 47 2.48 16.52 10.51
C GLY A 47 3.71 15.64 10.20
N PRO A 48 4.14 14.81 11.17
CA PRO A 48 5.40 14.08 11.11
C PRO A 48 5.47 13.00 10.03
N ALA A 49 4.33 12.53 9.52
CA ALA A 49 4.24 11.53 8.45
C ALA A 49 3.89 12.14 7.08
N SER A 50 4.02 13.47 6.91
CA SER A 50 3.59 14.20 5.70
C SER A 50 4.32 13.80 4.41
N ALA A 51 5.47 13.13 4.48
CA ALA A 51 6.12 12.54 3.31
C ALA A 51 5.20 11.56 2.56
N TYR A 52 4.33 10.83 3.28
CA TYR A 52 3.33 9.94 2.68
C TYR A 52 2.22 10.68 1.92
N GLY A 53 2.13 12.01 2.04
CA GLY A 53 1.19 12.83 1.28
C GLY A 53 1.32 12.63 -0.24
N SER A 54 2.50 12.25 -0.73
CA SER A 54 2.75 11.91 -2.14
C SER A 54 1.85 10.77 -2.61
N ILE A 55 1.53 9.79 -1.76
CA ILE A 55 0.66 8.65 -2.10
C ILE A 55 -0.75 9.14 -2.46
N GLY A 56 -1.38 9.91 -1.57
CA GLY A 56 -2.74 10.41 -1.80
C GLY A 56 -2.83 11.32 -3.03
N LYS A 57 -1.79 12.14 -3.28
CA LYS A 57 -1.70 13.01 -4.46
C LYS A 57 -1.56 12.20 -5.75
N SER A 58 -0.70 11.18 -5.77
CA SER A 58 -0.51 10.35 -6.96
C SER A 58 -1.74 9.48 -7.26
N ILE A 59 -2.47 9.01 -6.26
CA ILE A 59 -3.77 8.34 -6.43
C ILE A 59 -4.77 9.29 -7.11
N GLY A 60 -4.91 10.52 -6.61
CA GLY A 60 -5.78 11.53 -7.21
C GLY A 60 -5.43 11.80 -8.67
N ALA A 61 -4.15 12.01 -8.95
CA ALA A 61 -3.64 12.22 -10.31
C ALA A 61 -3.90 11.01 -11.25
N TYR A 62 -3.90 9.79 -10.71
CA TYR A 62 -4.26 8.61 -11.50
C TYR A 62 -5.75 8.57 -11.82
N PHE A 63 -6.60 8.95 -10.88
CA PHE A 63 -8.05 9.05 -11.11
C PHE A 63 -8.39 10.18 -12.08
N ASP A 64 -7.64 11.29 -12.08
CA ASP A 64 -7.77 12.36 -13.08
C ASP A 64 -7.48 11.82 -14.49
N LYS A 65 -6.46 10.96 -14.64
CA LYS A 65 -6.20 10.25 -15.90
C LYS A 65 -7.40 9.39 -16.32
N ILE A 66 -7.92 8.58 -15.41
CA ILE A 66 -9.08 7.72 -15.70
C ILE A 66 -10.30 8.55 -16.10
N ASN A 67 -10.55 9.65 -15.41
CA ASN A 67 -11.64 10.58 -15.75
C ASN A 67 -11.45 11.22 -17.12
N ALA A 68 -10.24 11.62 -17.47
CA ALA A 68 -9.92 12.17 -18.80
C ALA A 68 -10.10 11.13 -19.93
N GLU A 69 -10.05 9.84 -19.61
CA GLU A 69 -10.29 8.73 -20.53
C GLU A 69 -11.78 8.27 -20.57
N GLY A 70 -12.68 9.01 -19.91
CA GLY A 70 -14.12 8.71 -19.90
C GLY A 70 -14.63 7.98 -18.66
N GLY A 71 -13.80 7.87 -17.63
CA GLY A 71 -14.15 7.25 -16.36
C GLY A 71 -14.22 5.71 -16.41
N ILE A 72 -14.92 5.12 -15.46
CA ILE A 72 -15.13 3.66 -15.38
C ILE A 72 -16.54 3.35 -15.82
N ASN A 73 -16.69 2.67 -16.97
CA ASN A 73 -17.99 2.38 -17.58
C ASN A 73 -18.87 3.65 -17.71
N GLY A 74 -18.24 4.80 -18.09
CA GLY A 74 -18.91 6.10 -18.23
C GLY A 74 -19.16 6.87 -16.94
N ARG A 75 -18.65 6.38 -15.79
CA ARG A 75 -18.77 7.04 -14.47
C ARG A 75 -17.47 7.71 -14.09
N MET A 76 -17.55 8.99 -13.74
CA MET A 76 -16.38 9.72 -13.26
C MET A 76 -16.08 9.36 -11.80
N ILE A 77 -14.82 9.23 -11.45
CA ILE A 77 -14.38 9.05 -10.06
C ILE A 77 -14.33 10.42 -9.40
N LYS A 78 -15.05 10.56 -8.28
CA LYS A 78 -14.91 11.69 -7.37
C LYS A 78 -14.09 11.26 -6.17
N TYR A 79 -12.81 11.59 -6.19
CA TYR A 79 -11.88 11.29 -5.11
C TYR A 79 -11.88 12.42 -4.08
N ILE A 80 -12.20 12.09 -2.82
CA ILE A 80 -12.26 13.03 -1.69
C ILE A 80 -11.21 12.58 -0.69
N SER A 81 -10.07 13.25 -0.68
CA SER A 81 -8.95 12.94 0.22
C SER A 81 -8.78 14.04 1.25
N LEU A 82 -8.79 13.66 2.53
CA LEU A 82 -8.74 14.58 3.67
C LEU A 82 -7.45 14.36 4.48
N ASP A 83 -6.93 15.47 5.04
CA ASP A 83 -5.75 15.44 5.90
C ASP A 83 -6.12 14.99 7.32
N ASP A 84 -5.48 13.94 7.82
CA ASP A 84 -5.59 13.52 9.21
C ASP A 84 -4.32 13.81 10.05
N GLY A 85 -3.26 14.31 9.42
CA GLY A 85 -1.98 14.59 10.09
C GLY A 85 -1.34 13.39 10.77
N TYR A 86 -1.76 12.15 10.41
CA TYR A 86 -1.37 10.90 11.08
C TYR A 86 -1.85 10.81 12.54
N VAL A 87 -2.98 11.46 12.87
CA VAL A 87 -3.57 11.51 14.21
C VAL A 87 -4.84 10.67 14.23
N PRO A 88 -4.89 9.54 14.98
CA PRO A 88 -6.04 8.62 14.95
C PRO A 88 -7.39 9.27 15.24
N ALA A 89 -7.45 10.24 16.15
CA ALA A 89 -8.69 10.97 16.44
C ALA A 89 -9.20 11.75 15.22
N LYS A 90 -8.29 12.38 14.46
CA LYS A 90 -8.63 13.06 13.19
C LYS A 90 -9.00 12.06 12.10
N THR A 91 -8.32 10.91 12.04
CA THR A 91 -8.69 9.83 11.12
C THR A 91 -10.15 9.42 11.34
N VAL A 92 -10.58 9.24 12.60
CA VAL A 92 -11.97 8.91 12.94
C VAL A 92 -12.93 10.03 12.52
N GLU A 93 -12.60 11.30 12.82
CA GLU A 93 -13.41 12.47 12.45
C GLU A 93 -13.61 12.56 10.93
N GLN A 94 -12.51 12.54 10.17
CA GLN A 94 -12.55 12.66 8.71
C GLN A 94 -13.23 11.46 8.05
N THR A 95 -13.01 10.25 8.58
CA THR A 95 -13.69 9.04 8.08
C THR A 95 -15.20 9.12 8.28
N ARG A 96 -15.67 9.58 9.46
CA ARG A 96 -17.11 9.78 9.69
C ARG A 96 -17.70 10.82 8.74
N LYS A 97 -16.99 11.92 8.51
CA LYS A 97 -17.41 12.92 7.52
C LYS A 97 -17.56 12.31 6.13
N LEU A 98 -16.56 11.56 5.66
CA LEU A 98 -16.59 10.90 4.35
C LEU A 98 -17.73 9.88 4.22
N VAL A 99 -17.97 9.09 5.27
CA VAL A 99 -18.98 8.02 5.25
C VAL A 99 -20.41 8.56 5.46
N GLU A 100 -20.60 9.48 6.43
CA GLU A 100 -21.93 9.88 6.89
C GLU A 100 -22.44 11.18 6.23
N GLN A 101 -21.53 12.07 5.75
CA GLN A 101 -21.90 13.34 5.11
C GLN A 101 -21.64 13.34 3.61
N ASP A 102 -20.42 12.93 3.20
CA ASP A 102 -20.05 12.87 1.78
C ASP A 102 -20.63 11.61 1.11
N GLU A 103 -21.05 10.61 1.90
CA GLU A 103 -21.64 9.33 1.45
C GLU A 103 -20.78 8.62 0.41
N VAL A 104 -19.50 8.39 0.72
CA VAL A 104 -18.61 7.68 -0.19
C VAL A 104 -18.99 6.20 -0.33
N LEU A 105 -18.76 5.62 -1.53
CA LEU A 105 -18.98 4.21 -1.78
C LEU A 105 -18.05 3.35 -0.93
N LEU A 106 -16.79 3.76 -0.83
CA LEU A 106 -15.74 3.07 -0.10
C LEU A 106 -14.68 4.07 0.38
N MET A 107 -13.92 3.66 1.39
CA MET A 107 -12.65 4.28 1.75
C MET A 107 -11.52 3.51 1.05
N PHE A 108 -10.70 4.23 0.30
CA PHE A 108 -9.58 3.67 -0.44
C PHE A 108 -8.26 4.20 0.08
N GLN A 109 -7.34 3.30 0.43
CA GLN A 109 -6.01 3.67 0.89
C GLN A 109 -5.98 4.62 2.10
N PRO A 110 -6.86 4.50 3.12
CA PRO A 110 -6.59 5.22 4.36
C PRO A 110 -5.22 4.82 4.89
N LEU A 111 -4.40 5.83 5.26
CA LEU A 111 -2.97 5.61 5.51
C LEU A 111 -2.63 5.53 6.99
N GLY A 112 -1.78 4.54 7.33
CA GLY A 112 -1.18 4.38 8.65
C GLY A 112 -1.92 3.40 9.55
N THR A 113 -1.15 2.59 10.28
CA THR A 113 -1.70 1.54 11.14
C THR A 113 -2.56 2.09 12.28
N PRO A 114 -2.13 3.13 13.04
CA PRO A 114 -2.92 3.62 14.15
C PRO A 114 -4.27 4.22 13.72
N GLY A 115 -4.30 4.99 12.63
CA GLY A 115 -5.53 5.55 12.07
C GLY A 115 -6.49 4.46 11.59
N ASN A 116 -5.98 3.51 10.79
CA ASN A 116 -6.77 2.38 10.30
C ASN A 116 -7.33 1.51 11.44
N SER A 117 -6.55 1.29 12.51
CA SER A 117 -7.01 0.57 13.69
C SER A 117 -8.18 1.27 14.37
N ALA A 118 -8.13 2.60 14.46
CA ALA A 118 -9.17 3.41 15.10
C ALA A 118 -10.51 3.36 14.37
N ILE A 119 -10.51 3.17 13.05
CA ILE A 119 -11.73 3.10 12.23
C ILE A 119 -12.15 1.68 11.87
N HIS A 120 -11.34 0.67 12.13
CA HIS A 120 -11.51 -0.70 11.65
C HIS A 120 -12.87 -1.31 11.98
N LYS A 121 -13.23 -1.27 13.27
CA LYS A 121 -14.53 -1.79 13.71
C LYS A 121 -15.70 -0.98 13.12
N TYR A 122 -15.60 0.35 13.15
CA TYR A 122 -16.63 1.25 12.61
C TYR A 122 -16.92 0.96 11.13
N MET A 123 -15.89 0.82 10.30
CA MET A 123 -16.04 0.55 8.86
C MET A 123 -16.74 -0.79 8.61
N ASN A 124 -16.37 -1.84 9.37
CA ASN A 124 -16.99 -3.15 9.26
C ASN A 124 -18.44 -3.17 9.77
N ASP A 125 -18.73 -2.51 10.91
CA ASP A 125 -20.10 -2.37 11.43
C ASP A 125 -21.02 -1.63 10.43
N LYS A 126 -20.49 -0.60 9.76
CA LYS A 126 -21.21 0.18 8.71
C LYS A 126 -21.25 -0.55 7.36
N LYS A 127 -20.53 -1.65 7.20
CA LYS A 127 -20.36 -2.37 5.93
C LYS A 127 -19.88 -1.45 4.79
N VAL A 128 -18.96 -0.54 5.11
CA VAL A 128 -18.30 0.32 4.12
C VAL A 128 -16.90 -0.21 3.91
N PRO A 129 -16.50 -0.54 2.66
CA PRO A 129 -15.17 -1.05 2.40
C PRO A 129 -14.06 -0.10 2.87
N GLN A 130 -13.14 -0.60 3.68
CA GLN A 130 -11.86 -0.03 4.04
C GLN A 130 -10.81 -0.77 3.20
N LEU A 131 -10.73 -0.37 1.92
CA LEU A 131 -10.14 -1.19 0.88
C LEU A 131 -8.71 -0.80 0.59
N PHE A 132 -7.85 -1.83 0.51
CA PHE A 132 -6.43 -1.72 0.19
C PHE A 132 -5.71 -0.72 1.09
N VAL A 133 -5.92 -0.85 2.41
CA VAL A 133 -5.35 0.10 3.39
C VAL A 133 -3.84 0.29 3.20
N ALA A 134 -3.36 1.53 3.30
CA ALA A 134 -1.95 1.88 3.15
C ALA A 134 -1.16 1.57 4.43
N THR A 135 -1.12 0.31 4.78
CA THR A 135 -0.38 -0.27 5.90
C THR A 135 -0.30 -1.79 5.75
N GLY A 136 0.83 -2.36 6.11
CA GLY A 136 1.07 -3.80 6.05
C GLY A 136 0.83 -4.53 7.36
N ALA A 137 0.14 -3.95 8.35
CA ALA A 137 -0.13 -4.68 9.59
C ALA A 137 -0.90 -5.97 9.29
N THR A 138 -0.45 -7.07 9.90
CA THR A 138 -0.94 -8.43 9.60
C THR A 138 -2.45 -8.60 9.84
N LYS A 139 -3.03 -7.79 10.72
CA LYS A 139 -4.47 -7.85 11.03
C LYS A 139 -5.42 -7.48 9.88
N TRP A 140 -4.92 -6.89 8.79
CA TRP A 140 -5.76 -6.56 7.62
C TRP A 140 -6.12 -7.77 6.76
N GLY A 141 -5.49 -8.92 6.99
CA GLY A 141 -5.75 -10.19 6.31
C GLY A 141 -6.72 -11.11 7.03
N ASP A 142 -7.76 -10.60 7.68
CA ASP A 142 -8.77 -11.38 8.43
C ASP A 142 -10.18 -11.21 7.83
N PRO A 143 -10.47 -11.85 6.68
CA PRO A 143 -11.80 -11.76 6.04
C PRO A 143 -12.93 -12.32 6.87
N LYS A 144 -12.64 -13.25 7.79
CA LYS A 144 -13.67 -13.89 8.62
C LYS A 144 -14.27 -12.92 9.63
N ASN A 145 -13.44 -12.13 10.30
CA ASN A 145 -13.89 -11.21 11.34
C ASN A 145 -14.12 -9.78 10.79
N PHE A 146 -13.40 -9.41 9.73
CA PHE A 146 -13.42 -8.07 9.15
C PHE A 146 -13.58 -8.11 7.61
N PRO A 147 -14.73 -8.58 7.11
CA PRO A 147 -14.94 -8.81 5.68
C PRO A 147 -14.95 -7.53 4.82
N TYR A 148 -15.00 -6.35 5.44
CA TYR A 148 -14.94 -5.05 4.75
C TYR A 148 -13.59 -4.36 4.86
N THR A 149 -12.53 -5.04 5.33
CA THR A 149 -11.16 -4.48 5.37
C THR A 149 -10.20 -5.40 4.64
N MET A 150 -9.37 -4.83 3.77
CA MET A 150 -8.33 -5.56 3.04
C MET A 150 -7.05 -4.72 2.95
N GLY A 151 -5.88 -5.36 3.16
CA GLY A 151 -4.56 -4.79 2.89
C GLY A 151 -4.26 -4.69 1.40
N TRP A 152 -3.05 -4.20 1.06
CA TRP A 152 -2.55 -4.23 -0.32
C TRP A 152 -1.08 -4.62 -0.39
N GLN A 153 -0.23 -3.92 0.34
CA GLN A 153 1.21 -4.17 0.39
C GLN A 153 1.54 -5.44 1.19
N PRO A 154 2.76 -6.00 1.07
CA PRO A 154 3.21 -7.12 1.89
C PRO A 154 3.02 -6.85 3.37
N ASN A 155 2.67 -7.89 4.13
CA ASN A 155 2.48 -7.70 5.55
C ASN A 155 3.82 -7.60 6.30
N TYR A 156 3.84 -6.81 7.37
CA TYR A 156 5.05 -6.45 8.10
C TYR A 156 5.75 -7.64 8.76
N GLN A 157 4.99 -8.65 9.19
CA GLN A 157 5.62 -9.87 9.73
C GLN A 157 6.33 -10.66 8.65
N SER A 158 5.78 -10.72 7.41
CA SER A 158 6.43 -11.39 6.28
C SER A 158 7.71 -10.66 5.88
N GLU A 159 7.67 -9.34 5.72
CA GLU A 159 8.85 -8.53 5.42
C GLU A 159 9.95 -8.70 6.48
N SER A 160 9.58 -8.66 7.76
CA SER A 160 10.53 -8.86 8.87
C SER A 160 11.17 -10.25 8.86
N LYS A 161 10.43 -11.29 8.49
CA LYS A 161 10.96 -12.63 8.34
C LYS A 161 11.98 -12.73 7.19
N VAL A 162 11.80 -11.96 6.12
CA VAL A 162 12.80 -11.87 5.04
C VAL A 162 14.11 -11.28 5.57
N PHE A 163 14.04 -10.20 6.35
CA PHE A 163 15.23 -9.62 6.99
C PHE A 163 15.88 -10.57 7.98
N ALA A 164 15.10 -11.28 8.80
CA ALA A 164 15.62 -12.28 9.73
C ALA A 164 16.32 -13.42 8.99
N ALA A 165 15.73 -13.94 7.91
CA ALA A 165 16.32 -15.00 7.10
C ALA A 165 17.67 -14.56 6.50
N HIS A 166 17.71 -13.38 5.89
CA HIS A 166 18.96 -12.82 5.34
C HIS A 166 20.03 -12.61 6.44
N LEU A 167 19.62 -12.12 7.62
CA LEU A 167 20.54 -11.94 8.74
C LEU A 167 21.12 -13.27 9.21
N LEU A 168 20.29 -14.30 9.35
CA LEU A 168 20.75 -15.64 9.77
C LEU A 168 21.72 -16.27 8.74
N GLU A 169 21.55 -15.99 7.45
CA GLU A 169 22.46 -16.45 6.38
C GLU A 169 23.78 -15.69 6.40
N THR A 170 23.75 -14.36 6.59
CA THR A 170 24.93 -13.50 6.40
C THR A 170 25.68 -13.19 7.69
N LYS A 171 24.97 -13.16 8.83
CA LYS A 171 25.54 -12.78 10.12
C LYS A 171 24.85 -13.52 11.30
N PRO A 172 24.98 -14.85 11.37
CA PRO A 172 24.21 -15.72 12.27
C PRO A 172 24.46 -15.47 13.77
N ASN A 173 25.47 -14.70 14.13
CA ASN A 173 25.83 -14.33 15.50
C ASN A 173 25.78 -12.79 15.69
N GLY A 174 25.17 -12.05 14.75
CA GLY A 174 25.04 -10.60 14.84
C GLY A 174 24.24 -10.17 16.05
N LYS A 175 24.63 -9.06 16.65
CA LYS A 175 23.91 -8.42 17.75
C LYS A 175 23.01 -7.33 17.19
N VAL A 176 21.72 -7.44 17.40
CA VAL A 176 20.68 -6.60 16.79
C VAL A 176 20.18 -5.56 17.79
N ALA A 177 20.24 -4.29 17.38
CA ALA A 177 19.51 -3.20 18.00
C ALA A 177 18.29 -2.83 17.14
N ILE A 178 17.15 -2.57 17.77
CA ILE A 178 15.89 -2.28 17.06
C ILE A 178 15.34 -0.95 17.55
N LEU A 179 15.06 -0.03 16.60
CA LEU A 179 14.24 1.17 16.81
C LEU A 179 12.87 0.94 16.21
N TYR A 180 11.79 1.15 16.96
CA TYR A 180 10.45 0.92 16.45
C TYR A 180 9.42 1.94 16.95
N GLN A 181 8.42 2.27 16.12
CA GLN A 181 7.29 3.10 16.53
C GLN A 181 6.46 2.36 17.57
N ASN A 182 6.10 3.02 18.66
CA ASN A 182 5.37 2.40 19.79
C ASN A 182 3.88 2.27 19.52
N ASP A 183 3.53 1.52 18.48
CA ASP A 183 2.16 1.17 18.14
C ASP A 183 2.08 -0.20 17.47
N ASP A 184 0.91 -0.56 16.92
CA ASP A 184 0.71 -1.84 16.24
C ASP A 184 1.61 -2.01 15.00
N TYR A 185 1.99 -0.91 14.32
CA TYR A 185 2.91 -0.98 13.18
C TYR A 185 4.29 -1.48 13.61
N GLY A 186 4.91 -0.80 14.58
CA GLY A 186 6.24 -1.18 15.03
C GLY A 186 6.27 -2.54 15.72
N LYS A 187 5.22 -2.87 16.49
CA LYS A 187 5.09 -4.16 17.20
C LYS A 187 4.87 -5.32 16.25
N ASP A 188 4.18 -5.11 15.12
CA ASP A 188 3.95 -6.16 14.11
C ASP A 188 5.26 -6.51 13.37
N TYR A 189 6.06 -5.53 12.99
CA TYR A 189 7.41 -5.76 12.47
C TYR A 189 8.30 -6.49 13.48
N LEU A 190 8.30 -6.02 14.74
CA LEU A 190 9.09 -6.62 15.81
C LEU A 190 8.73 -8.10 16.00
N LYS A 191 7.43 -8.41 16.07
CA LYS A 191 6.95 -9.78 16.17
C LYS A 191 7.43 -10.65 14.99
N GLY A 192 7.28 -10.17 13.77
CA GLY A 192 7.71 -10.90 12.57
C GLY A 192 9.22 -11.19 12.58
N PHE A 193 10.02 -10.22 13.03
CA PHE A 193 11.47 -10.36 13.13
C PHE A 193 11.88 -11.38 14.21
N GLU A 194 11.27 -11.31 15.40
CA GLU A 194 11.49 -12.27 16.48
C GLU A 194 11.09 -13.68 16.05
N ASP A 195 9.91 -13.84 15.43
CA ASP A 195 9.45 -15.12 14.89
C ASP A 195 10.42 -15.67 13.81
N GLY A 196 10.94 -14.79 12.94
CA GLY A 196 11.90 -15.15 11.89
C GLY A 196 13.26 -15.59 12.43
N LEU A 197 13.73 -14.99 13.51
CA LEU A 197 14.95 -15.41 14.22
C LEU A 197 14.76 -16.69 15.05
N GLY A 198 13.52 -16.99 15.43
CA GLY A 198 13.17 -18.17 16.22
C GLY A 198 13.95 -18.24 17.54
N ALA A 199 14.53 -19.39 17.84
CA ALA A 199 15.29 -19.59 19.08
C ALA A 199 16.50 -18.66 19.27
N LYS A 200 16.99 -18.04 18.19
CA LYS A 200 18.11 -17.09 18.25
C LYS A 200 17.69 -15.67 18.64
N ALA A 201 16.40 -15.35 18.64
CA ALA A 201 15.93 -14.00 18.94
C ALA A 201 16.47 -13.49 20.29
N ALA A 202 16.35 -14.29 21.35
CA ALA A 202 16.78 -13.92 22.71
C ALA A 202 18.29 -13.65 22.84
N SER A 203 19.12 -14.30 22.03
CA SER A 203 20.59 -14.12 22.05
C SER A 203 21.07 -13.06 21.07
N MET A 204 20.35 -12.82 19.99
CA MET A 204 20.73 -11.86 18.96
C MET A 204 20.20 -10.44 19.25
N ILE A 205 18.97 -10.29 19.73
CA ILE A 205 18.38 -8.98 20.01
C ILE A 205 18.89 -8.47 21.35
N VAL A 206 19.83 -7.52 21.32
CA VAL A 206 20.49 -6.96 22.50
C VAL A 206 19.87 -5.66 22.99
N ALA A 207 19.14 -4.96 22.13
CA ALA A 207 18.43 -3.72 22.51
C ALA A 207 17.17 -3.52 21.65
N LYS A 208 16.10 -3.09 22.29
CA LYS A 208 14.84 -2.65 21.65
C LYS A 208 14.42 -1.33 22.28
N VAL A 209 14.32 -0.28 21.50
CA VAL A 209 13.91 1.06 21.98
C VAL A 209 12.81 1.58 21.09
N SER A 210 11.74 2.07 21.68
CA SER A 210 10.62 2.66 20.95
C SER A 210 10.73 4.18 20.87
N TYR A 211 9.98 4.76 19.92
CA TYR A 211 9.71 6.18 19.83
C TYR A 211 8.20 6.41 19.63
N GLU A 212 7.76 7.63 19.99
CA GLU A 212 6.40 8.09 19.70
C GLU A 212 6.40 8.99 18.45
N VAL A 213 5.32 8.95 17.67
CA VAL A 213 5.18 9.84 16.48
C VAL A 213 5.24 11.32 16.85
N THR A 214 4.93 11.66 18.10
CA THR A 214 5.00 13.01 18.66
C THR A 214 6.39 13.43 19.13
N ASP A 215 7.36 12.51 19.16
CA ASP A 215 8.71 12.84 19.53
C ASP A 215 9.33 13.84 18.54
N PRO A 216 10.11 14.82 19.03
CA PRO A 216 10.77 15.75 18.12
C PRO A 216 11.90 15.08 17.33
N THR A 217 12.66 14.18 17.96
CA THR A 217 13.79 13.43 17.39
C THR A 217 13.90 12.04 18.01
N VAL A 218 14.77 11.20 17.42
CA VAL A 218 15.13 9.87 17.94
C VAL A 218 16.58 9.82 18.44
N ASP A 219 17.19 10.96 18.72
CA ASP A 219 18.61 11.05 19.08
C ASP A 219 18.98 10.25 20.31
N SER A 220 18.19 10.33 21.38
CA SER A 220 18.41 9.59 22.63
C SER A 220 18.28 8.09 22.45
N GLN A 221 17.28 7.67 21.67
CA GLN A 221 17.09 6.27 21.30
C GLN A 221 18.31 5.73 20.54
N MET A 222 18.80 6.49 19.55
CA MET A 222 19.97 6.11 18.75
C MET A 222 21.26 6.01 19.58
N VAL A 223 21.47 6.91 20.54
CA VAL A 223 22.60 6.82 21.48
C VAL A 223 22.52 5.53 22.31
N SER A 224 21.35 5.21 22.84
CA SER A 224 21.12 3.99 23.63
C SER A 224 21.34 2.73 22.79
N LEU A 225 20.86 2.70 21.55
CA LEU A 225 21.00 1.57 20.65
C LEU A 225 22.48 1.33 20.28
N LYS A 226 23.24 2.39 19.97
CA LYS A 226 24.69 2.27 19.75
C LYS A 226 25.44 1.75 20.97
N ALA A 227 25.08 2.22 22.17
CA ALA A 227 25.71 1.81 23.43
C ALA A 227 25.51 0.32 23.75
N SER A 228 24.54 -0.36 23.16
CA SER A 228 24.31 -1.80 23.30
C SER A 228 25.43 -2.66 22.70
N GLY A 229 26.31 -2.07 21.89
CA GLY A 229 27.35 -2.77 21.16
C GLY A 229 26.83 -3.61 19.98
N ALA A 230 25.61 -3.31 19.49
CA ALA A 230 25.03 -3.98 18.33
C ALA A 230 25.78 -3.65 17.04
N ASP A 231 25.92 -4.67 16.19
CA ASP A 231 26.55 -4.60 14.86
C ASP A 231 25.54 -4.81 13.73
N VAL A 232 24.25 -4.93 14.10
CA VAL A 232 23.07 -4.95 13.22
C VAL A 232 22.05 -3.95 13.76
N PHE A 233 21.48 -3.15 12.87
CA PHE A 233 20.41 -2.21 13.22
C PHE A 233 19.16 -2.48 12.39
N PHE A 234 18.03 -2.70 13.04
CA PHE A 234 16.74 -2.78 12.38
C PHE A 234 15.93 -1.51 12.70
N ASN A 235 15.71 -0.72 11.67
CA ASN A 235 15.07 0.59 11.70
C ASN A 235 13.61 0.47 11.25
N ILE A 236 12.68 0.43 12.22
CA ILE A 236 11.24 0.29 12.01
C ILE A 236 10.59 1.65 12.28
N THR A 237 10.83 2.60 11.40
CA THR A 237 10.40 3.99 11.60
C THR A 237 9.68 4.54 10.38
N THR A 238 8.83 5.55 10.61
CA THR A 238 8.21 6.34 9.54
C THR A 238 9.21 7.35 8.96
N PRO A 239 8.97 7.92 7.76
CA PRO A 239 9.97 8.66 6.97
C PRO A 239 10.81 9.70 7.71
N LYS A 240 10.20 10.58 8.49
CA LYS A 240 10.93 11.60 9.28
C LYS A 240 11.95 10.96 10.22
N PHE A 241 11.51 9.96 10.96
CA PHE A 241 12.34 9.30 11.97
C PHE A 241 13.36 8.34 11.34
N ALA A 242 13.05 7.76 10.18
CA ALA A 242 14.02 7.00 9.39
C ALA A 242 15.19 7.88 8.96
N ALA A 243 14.90 9.05 8.39
CA ALA A 243 15.93 10.00 7.99
C ALA A 243 16.78 10.47 9.19
N GLN A 244 16.15 10.75 10.33
CA GLN A 244 16.86 11.13 11.56
C GLN A 244 17.75 10.00 12.08
N ALA A 245 17.25 8.75 12.11
CA ALA A 245 18.01 7.61 12.60
C ALA A 245 19.23 7.30 11.71
N ILE A 246 19.07 7.36 10.38
CA ILE A 246 20.16 7.16 9.42
C ILE A 246 21.24 8.24 9.62
N LYS A 247 20.83 9.52 9.65
CA LYS A 247 21.73 10.64 9.86
C LYS A 247 22.47 10.53 11.20
N LYS A 248 21.73 10.21 12.28
CA LYS A 248 22.30 10.09 13.62
C LYS A 248 23.28 8.93 13.73
N ALA A 249 23.02 7.79 13.10
CA ALA A 249 23.97 6.67 13.05
C ALA A 249 25.30 7.10 12.41
N ALA A 250 25.25 7.84 11.30
CA ALA A 250 26.43 8.36 10.61
C ALA A 250 27.19 9.39 11.48
N GLU A 251 26.50 10.36 12.08
CA GLU A 251 27.09 11.37 13.00
C GLU A 251 27.83 10.74 14.17
N MET A 252 27.30 9.62 14.69
CA MET A 252 27.95 8.88 15.78
C MET A 252 29.07 7.97 15.29
N GLY A 253 29.32 7.84 13.99
CA GLY A 253 30.25 6.86 13.43
C GLY A 253 29.80 5.40 13.66
N TRP A 254 28.51 5.14 13.89
CA TRP A 254 27.98 3.79 14.02
C TRP A 254 27.63 3.21 12.65
N LYS A 255 28.27 2.12 12.29
CA LYS A 255 28.18 1.47 10.97
C LYS A 255 27.71 0.00 11.08
N PRO A 256 26.48 -0.25 11.58
CA PRO A 256 25.93 -1.59 11.63
C PRO A 256 25.49 -2.06 10.24
N GLN A 257 25.25 -3.35 10.07
CA GLN A 257 24.40 -3.82 8.97
C GLN A 257 22.99 -3.28 9.23
N HIS A 258 22.50 -2.39 8.37
CA HIS A 258 21.31 -1.61 8.64
C HIS A 258 20.15 -2.07 7.75
N TYR A 259 19.14 -2.66 8.38
CA TYR A 259 17.85 -2.96 7.76
C TYR A 259 16.90 -1.78 7.95
N LEU A 260 16.30 -1.33 6.86
CA LEU A 260 15.29 -0.28 6.84
C LEU A 260 13.98 -0.87 6.34
N ASN A 261 12.89 -0.69 7.05
CA ASN A 261 11.57 -1.13 6.62
C ASN A 261 11.15 -0.47 5.30
N SER A 262 10.43 -1.21 4.45
CA SER A 262 10.07 -0.80 3.09
C SER A 262 9.29 0.50 3.01
N VAL A 263 8.42 0.78 4.00
CA VAL A 263 7.59 1.98 4.04
C VAL A 263 8.37 3.28 4.26
N SER A 264 9.67 3.21 4.49
CA SER A 264 10.56 4.38 4.63
C SER A 264 11.76 4.35 3.67
N SER A 265 11.64 3.61 2.56
CA SER A 265 12.74 3.42 1.60
C SER A 265 12.81 4.46 0.47
N ALA A 266 11.90 5.44 0.44
CA ALA A 266 11.85 6.45 -0.62
C ALA A 266 13.14 7.27 -0.72
N VAL A 267 13.80 7.27 -1.89
CA VAL A 267 15.05 7.99 -2.10
C VAL A 267 14.83 9.50 -1.94
N GLY A 268 13.80 10.05 -2.59
CA GLY A 268 13.54 11.49 -2.58
C GLY A 268 13.16 12.04 -1.22
N SER A 269 12.20 11.42 -0.55
CA SER A 269 11.61 11.95 0.68
C SER A 269 12.22 11.42 1.99
N VAL A 270 13.08 10.38 1.93
CA VAL A 270 13.73 9.79 3.11
C VAL A 270 15.25 9.82 3.02
N LEU A 271 15.83 9.20 1.98
CA LEU A 271 17.30 9.06 1.90
C LEU A 271 17.99 10.38 1.58
N THR A 272 17.39 11.24 0.74
CA THR A 272 17.93 12.57 0.47
C THR A 272 18.01 13.44 1.74
N PRO A 273 16.97 13.58 2.57
CA PRO A 273 17.06 14.28 3.85
C PRO A 273 18.00 13.64 4.87
N ALA A 274 18.17 12.31 4.81
CA ALA A 274 19.11 11.59 5.68
C ALA A 274 20.59 11.84 5.31
N GLY A 275 20.83 12.25 4.07
CA GLY A 275 22.13 12.26 3.42
C GLY A 275 22.33 10.99 2.61
N ILE A 276 22.48 11.12 1.30
CA ILE A 276 22.63 9.98 0.39
C ILE A 276 23.84 9.12 0.77
N GLU A 277 24.95 9.75 1.11
CA GLU A 277 26.18 9.10 1.55
C GLU A 277 26.01 8.30 2.86
N ASN A 278 25.12 8.76 3.76
CA ASN A 278 24.80 8.09 5.02
C ASN A 278 23.92 6.85 4.81
N SER A 279 23.29 6.78 3.64
CA SER A 279 22.32 5.73 3.28
C SER A 279 22.95 4.58 2.50
N ILE A 280 24.23 4.70 2.09
CA ILE A 280 24.92 3.64 1.33
C ILE A 280 25.01 2.36 2.16
N GLY A 281 24.59 1.24 1.56
CA GLY A 281 24.61 -0.07 2.20
C GLY A 281 23.35 -0.43 2.99
N LEU A 282 22.37 0.47 3.12
CA LEU A 282 21.07 0.15 3.69
C LEU A 282 20.43 -1.03 2.93
N ILE A 283 19.77 -1.92 3.66
CA ILE A 283 19.04 -3.06 3.11
C ILE A 283 17.56 -2.86 3.39
N THR A 284 16.73 -3.04 2.37
CA THR A 284 15.27 -3.05 2.48
C THR A 284 14.68 -4.21 1.67
N ALA A 285 13.36 -4.41 1.75
CA ALA A 285 12.63 -5.29 0.85
C ALA A 285 11.77 -4.44 -0.09
N GLY A 286 11.55 -4.92 -1.31
CA GLY A 286 10.75 -4.25 -2.31
C GLY A 286 9.82 -5.20 -3.04
N TYR A 287 8.72 -4.67 -3.50
CA TYR A 287 7.70 -5.34 -4.31
C TYR A 287 7.28 -4.49 -5.52
N ILE A 288 7.61 -3.19 -5.51
CA ILE A 288 7.43 -2.26 -6.63
C ILE A 288 8.78 -1.90 -7.24
N LYS A 289 8.80 -1.57 -8.52
CA LYS A 289 9.98 -1.08 -9.22
C LYS A 289 10.40 0.26 -8.65
N ASP A 290 11.63 0.36 -8.19
CA ASP A 290 12.15 1.64 -7.72
C ASP A 290 12.43 2.56 -8.92
N PRO A 291 11.92 3.81 -8.92
CA PRO A 291 12.07 4.70 -10.07
C PRO A 291 13.49 5.22 -10.26
N THR A 292 14.40 4.99 -9.31
CA THR A 292 15.81 5.34 -9.43
C THR A 292 16.66 4.23 -10.05
N ASP A 293 16.10 3.00 -10.17
CA ASP A 293 16.84 1.87 -10.72
C ASP A 293 16.87 1.88 -12.25
N PRO A 294 18.08 2.05 -12.88
CA PRO A 294 18.22 2.12 -14.34
C PRO A 294 17.70 0.88 -15.07
N GLN A 295 17.66 -0.31 -14.41
CA GLN A 295 17.15 -1.52 -15.05
C GLN A 295 15.67 -1.40 -15.41
N PHE A 296 14.89 -0.59 -14.67
CA PHE A 296 13.48 -0.36 -14.87
C PHE A 296 13.17 0.92 -15.64
N GLN A 297 14.14 1.82 -15.84
CA GLN A 297 13.99 3.08 -16.57
C GLN A 297 13.98 2.88 -18.10
N LYS A 298 13.28 1.85 -18.57
CA LYS A 298 13.18 1.49 -19.99
C LYS A 298 11.91 0.70 -20.29
N GLY A 299 11.49 0.77 -21.54
CA GLY A 299 10.34 0.04 -22.04
C GLY A 299 9.01 0.72 -21.74
N LYS A 300 7.94 0.14 -22.31
CA LYS A 300 6.60 0.76 -22.30
C LYS A 300 6.07 1.06 -20.90
N GLU A 301 6.34 0.22 -19.92
CA GLU A 301 5.84 0.38 -18.55
C GLU A 301 6.43 1.64 -17.89
N TRP A 302 7.72 1.89 -18.09
CA TRP A 302 8.39 3.09 -17.64
C TRP A 302 7.92 4.33 -18.40
N ASP A 303 7.82 4.23 -19.73
CA ASP A 303 7.40 5.33 -20.57
C ASP A 303 5.97 5.79 -20.25
N ASP A 304 5.05 4.85 -20.02
CA ASP A 304 3.68 5.10 -19.61
C ASP A 304 3.61 5.78 -18.22
N TRP A 305 4.37 5.28 -17.25
CA TRP A 305 4.46 5.90 -15.93
C TRP A 305 5.03 7.31 -15.99
N LEU A 306 6.12 7.50 -16.73
CA LEU A 306 6.76 8.81 -16.89
C LEU A 306 5.86 9.81 -17.63
N ALA A 307 5.13 9.37 -18.65
CA ALA A 307 4.17 10.20 -19.36
C ALA A 307 3.02 10.61 -18.43
N TRP A 308 2.53 9.68 -17.60
CA TRP A 308 1.53 9.97 -16.60
C TRP A 308 2.03 10.97 -15.56
N MET A 309 3.23 10.78 -15.00
CA MET A 309 3.86 11.73 -14.08
C MET A 309 3.91 13.13 -14.66
N LYS A 310 4.42 13.27 -15.89
CA LYS A 310 4.54 14.57 -16.58
C LYS A 310 3.20 15.26 -16.82
N LYS A 311 2.17 14.50 -17.15
CA LYS A 311 0.86 15.06 -17.55
C LYS A 311 -0.07 15.30 -16.38
N TYR A 312 -0.17 14.37 -15.45
CA TYR A 312 -1.18 14.37 -14.39
C TYR A 312 -0.60 14.62 -12.99
N HIS A 313 0.71 14.38 -12.80
CA HIS A 313 1.38 14.58 -11.50
C HIS A 313 2.71 15.35 -11.61
N PRO A 314 2.72 16.53 -12.30
CA PRO A 314 3.96 17.24 -12.64
C PRO A 314 4.75 17.77 -11.43
N THR A 315 4.14 17.86 -10.26
CA THR A 315 4.79 18.26 -9.00
C THR A 315 5.37 17.10 -8.21
N GLY A 316 5.10 15.85 -8.63
CA GLY A 316 5.63 14.64 -7.99
C GLY A 316 7.11 14.46 -8.31
N ALA A 317 7.90 14.13 -7.29
CA ALA A 317 9.32 13.83 -7.46
C ALA A 317 9.50 12.48 -8.18
N LEU A 318 10.29 12.46 -9.26
CA LEU A 318 10.52 11.24 -10.05
C LEU A 318 11.35 10.17 -9.32
N ASN A 319 12.09 10.56 -8.29
CA ASN A 319 12.90 9.66 -7.47
C ASN A 319 12.20 9.23 -6.16
N ASP A 320 10.89 9.43 -6.07
CA ASP A 320 10.10 9.04 -4.89
C ASP A 320 9.17 7.86 -5.24
N ASN A 321 9.47 6.70 -4.67
CA ASN A 321 8.71 5.47 -4.90
C ASN A 321 7.29 5.50 -4.35
N PHE A 322 6.93 6.47 -3.49
CA PHE A 322 5.54 6.70 -3.07
C PHE A 322 4.64 7.08 -4.24
N ASN A 323 5.20 7.74 -5.28
CA ASN A 323 4.46 8.02 -6.51
C ASN A 323 4.22 6.75 -7.33
N VAL A 324 5.18 5.82 -7.36
CA VAL A 324 5.00 4.49 -7.97
C VAL A 324 3.94 3.68 -7.22
N TYR A 325 4.00 3.72 -5.89
CA TYR A 325 3.03 3.06 -5.03
C TYR A 325 1.59 3.53 -5.32
N GLY A 326 1.36 4.85 -5.26
CA GLY A 326 0.02 5.43 -5.51
C GLY A 326 -0.51 5.13 -6.90
N TYR A 327 0.35 5.23 -7.93
CA TYR A 327 0.03 4.83 -9.31
C TYR A 327 -0.42 3.37 -9.41
N THR A 328 0.32 2.46 -8.76
CA THR A 328 0.11 1.02 -8.87
C THR A 328 -1.13 0.56 -8.09
N VAL A 329 -1.32 1.07 -6.86
CA VAL A 329 -2.51 0.70 -6.08
C VAL A 329 -3.80 1.27 -6.68
N ALA A 330 -3.74 2.46 -7.29
CA ALA A 330 -4.90 3.02 -8.00
C ALA A 330 -5.32 2.15 -9.19
N GLN A 331 -4.37 1.54 -9.91
CA GLN A 331 -4.67 0.57 -10.96
C GLN A 331 -5.44 -0.66 -10.42
N THR A 332 -5.08 -1.11 -9.22
CA THR A 332 -5.79 -2.23 -8.55
C THR A 332 -7.25 -1.89 -8.30
N LEU A 333 -7.54 -0.70 -7.74
CA LEU A 333 -8.92 -0.28 -7.52
C LEU A 333 -9.70 -0.10 -8.83
N VAL A 334 -9.08 0.49 -9.86
CA VAL A 334 -9.70 0.64 -11.18
C VAL A 334 -10.12 -0.73 -11.74
N GLN A 335 -9.29 -1.76 -11.56
CA GLN A 335 -9.64 -3.12 -11.96
C GLN A 335 -10.85 -3.66 -11.19
N VAL A 336 -10.88 -3.49 -9.86
CA VAL A 336 -12.02 -3.89 -9.02
C VAL A 336 -13.32 -3.23 -9.48
N LEU A 337 -13.28 -1.91 -9.74
CA LEU A 337 -14.46 -1.16 -10.18
C LEU A 337 -14.91 -1.56 -11.59
N LYS A 338 -13.97 -1.88 -12.50
CA LYS A 338 -14.30 -2.43 -13.83
C LYS A 338 -14.98 -3.78 -13.73
N GLN A 339 -14.47 -4.67 -12.86
CA GLN A 339 -15.07 -6.00 -12.63
C GLN A 339 -16.46 -5.90 -11.98
N ALA A 340 -16.66 -4.91 -11.10
CA ALA A 340 -17.96 -4.67 -10.46
C ALA A 340 -19.05 -4.26 -11.48
N GLY A 341 -18.67 -3.60 -12.57
CA GLY A 341 -19.57 -3.23 -13.66
C GLY A 341 -20.72 -2.33 -13.20
N ASP A 342 -21.95 -2.77 -13.44
CA ASP A 342 -23.18 -2.06 -13.04
C ASP A 342 -23.69 -2.46 -11.63
N ASN A 343 -22.99 -3.36 -10.96
CA ASN A 343 -23.27 -3.71 -9.56
C ASN A 343 -22.25 -3.06 -8.63
N LEU A 344 -22.44 -1.77 -8.36
CA LEU A 344 -21.61 -0.97 -7.44
C LEU A 344 -22.19 -0.99 -6.02
N THR A 345 -22.49 -2.18 -5.52
CA THR A 345 -22.78 -2.40 -4.10
C THR A 345 -21.47 -2.64 -3.35
N ARG A 346 -21.38 -2.22 -2.09
CA ARG A 346 -20.22 -2.39 -1.22
C ARG A 346 -19.84 -3.86 -1.06
N GLU A 347 -20.83 -4.73 -0.95
CA GLU A 347 -20.64 -6.19 -0.90
C GLU A 347 -19.97 -6.71 -2.18
N ASN A 348 -20.47 -6.29 -3.37
CA ASN A 348 -19.88 -6.72 -4.63
C ASN A 348 -18.48 -6.16 -4.84
N ILE A 349 -18.20 -4.92 -4.39
CA ILE A 349 -16.85 -4.35 -4.41
C ILE A 349 -15.88 -5.24 -3.63
N MET A 350 -16.23 -5.66 -2.41
CA MET A 350 -15.39 -6.57 -1.62
C MET A 350 -15.25 -7.93 -2.30
N LYS A 351 -16.31 -8.46 -2.89
CA LYS A 351 -16.26 -9.72 -3.67
C LYS A 351 -15.30 -9.62 -4.85
N GLN A 352 -15.33 -8.51 -5.61
CA GLN A 352 -14.40 -8.31 -6.72
C GLN A 352 -12.96 -8.11 -6.24
N ALA A 353 -12.76 -7.37 -5.14
CA ALA A 353 -11.46 -7.22 -4.50
C ALA A 353 -10.88 -8.56 -4.01
N ALA A 354 -11.73 -9.50 -3.59
CA ALA A 354 -11.36 -10.86 -3.18
C ALA A 354 -11.24 -11.86 -4.35
N SER A 355 -11.15 -11.40 -5.59
CA SER A 355 -11.05 -12.26 -6.79
C SER A 355 -10.02 -11.73 -7.80
N LEU A 356 -9.00 -11.05 -7.32
CA LEU A 356 -7.93 -10.50 -8.16
C LEU A 356 -6.90 -11.60 -8.49
N ASP A 357 -6.44 -11.59 -9.74
CA ASP A 357 -5.23 -12.28 -10.19
C ASP A 357 -4.66 -11.45 -11.35
N MET A 358 -3.71 -10.57 -11.05
CA MET A 358 -3.22 -9.60 -12.02
C MET A 358 -1.76 -9.22 -11.79
N GLN A 359 -1.07 -8.93 -12.89
CA GLN A 359 0.21 -8.28 -12.88
C GLN A 359 0.03 -6.79 -13.17
N LEU A 360 0.77 -5.97 -12.44
CA LEU A 360 0.79 -4.53 -12.64
C LEU A 360 2.16 -4.08 -13.17
N PRO A 361 2.18 -3.11 -14.10
CA PRO A 361 3.41 -2.71 -14.79
C PRO A 361 4.57 -2.31 -13.87
N MET A 362 4.25 -1.68 -12.73
CA MET A 362 5.26 -1.17 -11.80
C MET A 362 5.49 -2.09 -10.58
N LEU A 363 4.97 -3.32 -10.58
CA LEU A 363 5.43 -4.35 -9.64
C LEU A 363 6.75 -4.97 -10.11
N LEU A 364 7.54 -5.48 -9.18
CA LEU A 364 8.77 -6.22 -9.52
C LEU A 364 8.45 -7.49 -10.32
N PRO A 365 9.36 -7.95 -11.18
CA PRO A 365 9.21 -9.23 -11.86
C PRO A 365 8.94 -10.37 -10.87
N GLY A 366 7.90 -11.16 -11.13
CA GLY A 366 7.50 -12.26 -10.26
C GLY A 366 6.63 -11.86 -9.06
N VAL A 367 6.35 -10.57 -8.89
CA VAL A 367 5.36 -10.06 -7.92
C VAL A 367 4.05 -9.79 -8.65
N ASN A 368 2.95 -10.24 -8.10
CA ASN A 368 1.60 -10.04 -8.62
C ASN A 368 0.62 -9.66 -7.50
N VAL A 369 -0.54 -9.15 -7.89
CA VAL A 369 -1.68 -8.96 -6.99
C VAL A 369 -2.58 -10.17 -7.13
N LYS A 370 -2.76 -10.93 -6.04
CA LYS A 370 -3.63 -12.10 -6.02
C LYS A 370 -4.40 -12.16 -4.71
N THR A 371 -5.70 -12.37 -4.79
CA THR A 371 -6.58 -12.46 -3.62
C THR A 371 -7.55 -13.63 -3.75
N GLY A 372 -8.17 -14.00 -2.65
CA GLY A 372 -9.22 -15.01 -2.58
C GLY A 372 -10.25 -14.70 -1.52
N PRO A 373 -11.35 -15.43 -1.44
CA PRO A 373 -12.36 -15.23 -0.39
C PRO A 373 -11.82 -15.35 1.04
N ASP A 374 -10.80 -16.18 1.21
CA ASP A 374 -10.13 -16.45 2.48
C ASP A 374 -8.71 -15.84 2.54
N ASP A 375 -8.33 -15.05 1.54
CA ASP A 375 -7.00 -14.46 1.40
C ASP A 375 -7.08 -12.97 1.06
N PHE A 376 -6.86 -12.12 2.07
CA PHE A 376 -6.87 -10.67 1.98
C PHE A 376 -5.46 -10.06 2.04
N TYR A 377 -4.45 -10.83 1.58
CA TYR A 377 -3.07 -10.37 1.38
C TYR A 377 -2.74 -10.26 -0.12
N PRO A 378 -3.09 -9.16 -0.79
CA PRO A 378 -2.98 -9.04 -2.24
C PRO A 378 -1.56 -9.21 -2.80
N ILE A 379 -0.55 -8.75 -2.05
CA ILE A 379 0.86 -8.89 -2.42
C ILE A 379 1.58 -9.64 -1.31
N GLU A 380 2.11 -10.81 -1.64
CA GLU A 380 2.83 -11.67 -0.70
C GLU A 380 4.30 -11.93 -1.10
N ARG A 381 4.76 -11.32 -2.21
CA ARG A 381 6.13 -11.50 -2.71
C ARG A 381 6.91 -10.21 -2.65
N GLU A 382 8.18 -10.35 -2.25
CA GLU A 382 9.12 -9.24 -2.15
C GLU A 382 10.56 -9.72 -2.37
N GLN A 383 11.45 -8.81 -2.72
CA GLN A 383 12.86 -9.09 -2.93
C GLN A 383 13.71 -8.09 -2.17
N LEU A 384 14.85 -8.55 -1.64
CA LEU A 384 15.79 -7.66 -0.98
C LEU A 384 16.43 -6.68 -1.96
N MET A 385 16.65 -5.46 -1.46
CA MET A 385 17.34 -4.39 -2.18
C MET A 385 18.40 -3.79 -1.27
N ARG A 386 19.52 -3.33 -1.89
CA ARG A 386 20.58 -2.59 -1.20
C ARG A 386 20.79 -1.26 -1.87
N PHE A 387 20.85 -0.20 -1.08
CA PHE A 387 21.14 1.12 -1.61
C PHE A 387 22.62 1.30 -1.90
N ASP A 388 22.97 1.62 -3.13
CA ASP A 388 24.36 1.77 -3.61
C ASP A 388 24.88 3.21 -3.62
N GLY A 389 24.04 4.17 -3.17
CA GLY A 389 24.31 5.61 -3.21
C GLY A 389 23.61 6.33 -4.38
N LYS A 390 22.95 5.59 -5.26
CA LYS A 390 22.18 6.12 -6.39
C LYS A 390 20.81 5.48 -6.51
N THR A 391 20.74 4.18 -6.34
CA THR A 391 19.54 3.37 -6.54
C THR A 391 19.46 2.22 -5.54
N TRP A 392 18.26 1.67 -5.40
CA TRP A 392 18.02 0.42 -4.72
C TRP A 392 18.27 -0.76 -5.66
N ALA A 393 19.46 -1.34 -5.60
CA ALA A 393 19.83 -2.50 -6.40
C ALA A 393 19.23 -3.80 -5.81
N LEU A 394 18.47 -4.54 -6.62
CA LEU A 394 17.93 -5.85 -6.24
C LEU A 394 19.04 -6.87 -6.01
N PHE A 395 18.88 -7.72 -5.02
CA PHE A 395 19.75 -8.86 -4.78
C PHE A 395 19.00 -10.04 -4.14
N GLY A 396 19.66 -11.21 -4.14
CA GLY A 396 19.06 -12.42 -3.59
C GLY A 396 17.89 -12.95 -4.41
N LYS A 397 17.09 -13.82 -3.79
CA LYS A 397 15.87 -14.41 -4.38
C LYS A 397 14.63 -13.58 -4.06
N VAL A 398 13.56 -13.85 -4.79
CA VAL A 398 12.21 -13.41 -4.40
C VAL A 398 11.72 -14.30 -3.24
N TYR A 399 11.22 -13.69 -2.20
CA TYR A 399 10.63 -14.35 -1.05
C TYR A 399 9.09 -14.27 -1.12
N GLY A 400 8.41 -15.15 -0.38
CA GLY A 400 6.95 -15.20 -0.30
C GLY A 400 6.33 -16.30 -1.17
N ARG A 401 5.00 -16.34 -1.19
CA ARG A 401 4.21 -17.39 -1.89
C ARG A 401 3.93 -17.05 -3.34
#